data_13322273c453596d0052f25c24c9476e
#
_entry.id   13322273c453596d0052f25c24c9476e
#
_cell.length_a   1.000
_cell.length_b   1.000
_cell.length_c   1.000
_cell.angle_alpha   90.00
_cell.angle_beta   90.00
_cell.angle_gamma   90.00
#
_symmetry.space_group_name_H-M   'P 1'
#
loop_
_entity.id
_entity.type
_entity.pdbx_description
1 polymer ?
#
loop_
_entity_poly.entity_id
_entity_poly.type
_entity_poly.pdbx_seq_one_letter_code
_entity_poly.pdbx_strand_id
1 'polypeptide(L)'
;MATPVKAVSTRAAQAEQTRQQILETAQRMFAELGYDATSLQMIADEMGLTKAAVYYHFRAKSDILHAIMMPGVERIEALLDEAATMRGRRARIAHVIGGLVDFLVAHRHYAVMAANDPAAKRHKLDRESSAQQQRVLTLFFGDNPTGAERVSFQAVLRLPESLPYLVDLSDDELREALQTTMLRILRVPS
;
A
#
# COMPACT_ATOMS: atom_id res chain seq x y z
N MET A 1 16.94 39.09 25.48
CA MET A 1 16.57 38.88 24.07
C MET A 1 16.14 37.40 23.93
N ALA A 2 14.84 37.15 23.90
CA ALA A 2 14.29 35.80 23.83
C ALA A 2 14.04 35.43 22.35
N THR A 3 14.65 34.35 21.92
CA THR A 3 14.67 33.85 20.55
C THR A 3 13.30 33.23 20.15
N PRO A 4 12.82 33.39 18.89
CA PRO A 4 11.51 32.91 18.45
C PRO A 4 11.50 31.45 18.06
N VAL A 5 11.92 30.53 18.90
CA VAL A 5 11.92 29.09 18.63
C VAL A 5 10.51 28.47 18.69
N LYS A 6 9.59 29.05 19.44
CA LYS A 6 8.24 28.50 19.64
C LYS A 6 7.28 28.70 18.47
N ALA A 7 7.48 29.69 17.60
CA ALA A 7 6.58 30.01 16.50
C ALA A 7 6.85 29.17 15.24
N VAL A 8 8.06 28.70 15.05
CA VAL A 8 8.45 27.80 13.92
C VAL A 8 7.91 26.40 14.14
N SER A 9 7.96 25.90 15.38
CA SER A 9 7.42 24.59 15.77
C SER A 9 5.90 24.48 15.58
N THR A 10 5.15 25.54 15.90
CA THR A 10 3.68 25.55 15.73
C THR A 10 3.23 25.60 14.26
N ARG A 11 3.91 26.36 13.41
CA ARG A 11 3.59 26.42 11.97
C ARG A 11 3.89 25.10 11.25
N ALA A 12 5.00 24.46 11.55
CA ALA A 12 5.35 23.16 10.98
C ALA A 12 4.38 22.06 11.43
N ALA A 13 4.01 22.04 12.71
CA ALA A 13 3.02 21.10 13.24
C ALA A 13 1.64 21.32 12.61
N GLN A 14 1.23 22.57 12.41
CA GLN A 14 -0.05 22.89 11.79
C GLN A 14 -0.07 22.56 10.30
N ALA A 15 1.05 22.74 9.58
CA ALA A 15 1.18 22.33 8.19
C ALA A 15 1.12 20.79 8.05
N GLU A 16 1.77 20.05 8.95
CA GLU A 16 1.72 18.59 8.94
C GLU A 16 0.32 18.07 9.30
N GLN A 17 -0.36 18.69 10.26
CA GLN A 17 -1.74 18.36 10.60
C GLN A 17 -2.68 18.59 9.40
N THR A 18 -2.53 19.71 8.69
CA THR A 18 -3.33 19.97 7.47
C THR A 18 -3.02 18.97 6.38
N ARG A 19 -1.74 18.62 6.20
CA ARG A 19 -1.31 17.61 5.24
C ARG A 19 -1.96 16.26 5.54
N GLN A 20 -1.99 15.83 6.79
CA GLN A 20 -2.62 14.60 7.23
C GLN A 20 -4.14 14.61 6.98
N GLN A 21 -4.80 15.72 7.29
CA GLN A 21 -6.24 15.87 7.01
C GLN A 21 -6.57 15.83 5.52
N ILE A 22 -5.69 16.35 4.65
CA ILE A 22 -5.84 16.22 3.18
C ILE A 22 -5.76 14.75 2.78
N LEU A 23 -4.82 13.98 3.33
CA LEU A 23 -4.69 12.55 3.03
C LEU A 23 -5.94 11.77 3.46
N GLU A 24 -6.43 11.99 4.67
CA GLU A 24 -7.63 11.32 5.20
C GLU A 24 -8.88 11.65 4.38
N THR A 25 -9.07 12.93 4.02
CA THR A 25 -10.20 13.37 3.18
C THR A 25 -10.12 12.78 1.78
N ALA A 26 -8.93 12.86 1.14
CA ALA A 26 -8.71 12.30 -0.17
C ALA A 26 -8.94 10.78 -0.19
N GLN A 27 -8.49 10.11 0.82
CA GLN A 27 -8.63 8.70 1.08
C GLN A 27 -10.10 8.27 1.09
N ARG A 28 -10.92 8.96 1.86
CA ARG A 28 -12.37 8.75 1.91
C ARG A 28 -13.02 9.02 0.54
N MET A 29 -12.72 10.15 -0.08
CA MET A 29 -13.29 10.51 -1.38
C MET A 29 -12.87 9.55 -2.51
N PHE A 30 -11.64 9.06 -2.49
CA PHE A 30 -11.19 8.05 -3.44
C PHE A 30 -11.94 6.72 -3.27
N ALA A 31 -12.25 6.34 -2.03
CA ALA A 31 -13.02 5.13 -1.75
C ALA A 31 -14.50 5.26 -2.17
N GLU A 32 -15.12 6.41 -1.93
CA GLU A 32 -16.54 6.68 -2.20
C GLU A 32 -16.83 6.99 -3.67
N LEU A 33 -16.03 7.86 -4.28
CA LEU A 33 -16.26 8.41 -5.61
C LEU A 33 -15.39 7.76 -6.69
N GLY A 34 -14.30 7.14 -6.30
CA GLY A 34 -13.23 6.66 -7.17
C GLY A 34 -12.13 7.69 -7.37
N TYR A 35 -10.92 7.21 -7.68
CA TYR A 35 -9.75 8.07 -7.88
C TYR A 35 -9.93 9.02 -9.06
N ASP A 36 -10.40 8.51 -10.21
CA ASP A 36 -10.51 9.33 -11.44
C ASP A 36 -11.56 10.44 -11.30
N ALA A 37 -12.67 10.17 -10.64
CA ALA A 37 -13.74 11.13 -10.41
C ALA A 37 -13.40 12.21 -9.36
N THR A 38 -12.42 11.97 -8.49
CA THR A 38 -12.00 12.92 -7.45
C THR A 38 -10.95 13.90 -8.01
N SER A 39 -11.07 15.18 -7.66
CA SER A 39 -10.11 16.23 -8.02
C SER A 39 -9.54 16.92 -6.78
N LEU A 40 -8.37 17.58 -6.92
CA LEU A 40 -7.80 18.41 -5.85
C LEU A 40 -8.74 19.57 -5.43
N GLN A 41 -9.55 20.06 -6.37
CA GLN A 41 -10.56 21.07 -6.06
C GLN A 41 -11.65 20.51 -5.16
N MET A 42 -12.18 19.32 -5.45
CA MET A 42 -13.20 18.68 -4.63
C MET A 42 -12.70 18.40 -3.23
N ILE A 43 -11.43 17.97 -3.09
CA ILE A 43 -10.81 17.76 -1.78
C ILE A 43 -10.71 19.08 -1.01
N ALA A 44 -10.31 20.17 -1.69
CA ALA A 44 -10.26 21.50 -1.07
C ALA A 44 -11.65 21.97 -0.61
N ASP A 45 -12.66 21.83 -1.45
CA ASP A 45 -14.04 22.23 -1.18
C ASP A 45 -14.61 21.45 0.02
N GLU A 46 -14.38 20.13 0.08
CA GLU A 46 -14.80 19.25 1.18
C GLU A 46 -14.19 19.66 2.52
N MET A 47 -12.95 20.17 2.51
CA MET A 47 -12.23 20.61 3.71
C MET A 47 -12.50 22.09 4.06
N GLY A 48 -13.25 22.82 3.24
CA GLY A 48 -13.39 24.28 3.37
C GLY A 48 -12.07 25.03 3.17
N LEU A 49 -11.14 24.47 2.39
CA LEU A 49 -9.85 25.06 2.07
C LEU A 49 -9.86 25.68 0.67
N THR A 50 -8.94 26.61 0.44
CA THR A 50 -8.69 27.08 -0.91
C THR A 50 -7.92 26.03 -1.71
N LYS A 51 -8.12 25.99 -3.02
CA LYS A 51 -7.33 25.14 -3.94
C LYS A 51 -5.82 25.37 -3.74
N ALA A 52 -5.41 26.63 -3.56
CA ALA A 52 -4.01 26.99 -3.33
C ALA A 52 -3.43 26.35 -2.04
N ALA A 53 -4.24 26.21 -1.00
CA ALA A 53 -3.83 25.57 0.25
C ALA A 53 -3.56 24.06 0.03
N VAL A 54 -4.38 23.37 -0.75
CA VAL A 54 -4.14 21.97 -1.09
C VAL A 54 -2.92 21.84 -1.99
N TYR A 55 -2.76 22.70 -3.00
CA TYR A 55 -1.58 22.71 -3.89
C TYR A 55 -0.26 23.03 -3.17
N TYR A 56 -0.31 23.72 -2.05
CA TYR A 56 0.88 23.93 -1.21
C TYR A 56 1.42 22.60 -0.66
N HIS A 57 0.55 21.67 -0.32
CA HIS A 57 0.92 20.37 0.24
C HIS A 57 1.14 19.29 -0.83
N PHE A 58 0.32 19.30 -1.90
CA PHE A 58 0.34 18.28 -2.95
C PHE A 58 0.15 18.93 -4.32
N ARG A 59 1.14 18.78 -5.19
CA ARG A 59 1.12 19.39 -6.52
C ARG A 59 0.20 18.68 -7.50
N ALA A 60 -0.02 17.38 -7.29
CA ALA A 60 -0.86 16.55 -8.11
C ALA A 60 -1.67 15.55 -7.25
N LYS A 61 -2.76 15.05 -7.78
CA LYS A 61 -3.56 13.99 -7.16
C LYS A 61 -2.75 12.70 -6.97
N SER A 62 -1.82 12.42 -7.89
CA SER A 62 -0.88 11.31 -7.78
C SER A 62 0.06 11.41 -6.56
N ASP A 63 0.42 12.63 -6.14
CA ASP A 63 1.27 12.80 -4.95
C ASP A 63 0.51 12.41 -3.67
N ILE A 64 -0.80 12.70 -3.63
CA ILE A 64 -1.68 12.26 -2.54
C ILE A 64 -1.78 10.73 -2.53
N LEU A 65 -2.05 10.12 -3.68
CA LEU A 65 -2.14 8.66 -3.80
C LEU A 65 -0.83 8.00 -3.36
N HIS A 66 0.31 8.52 -3.83
CA HIS A 66 1.62 8.04 -3.43
C HIS A 66 1.82 8.13 -1.90
N ALA A 67 1.49 9.28 -1.30
CA ALA A 67 1.61 9.46 0.15
C ALA A 67 0.69 8.52 0.96
N ILE A 68 -0.50 8.21 0.45
CA ILE A 68 -1.42 7.23 1.05
C ILE A 68 -0.83 5.80 0.98
N MET A 69 -0.12 5.47 -0.09
CA MET A 69 0.44 4.12 -0.30
C MET A 69 1.77 3.90 0.42
N MET A 70 2.54 4.95 0.71
CA MET A 70 3.89 4.84 1.29
C MET A 70 3.96 4.01 2.58
N PRO A 71 3.06 4.17 3.58
CA PRO A 71 3.11 3.35 4.79
C PRO A 71 3.02 1.84 4.50
N GLY A 72 2.28 1.47 3.45
CA GLY A 72 2.20 0.08 3.01
C GLY A 72 3.50 -0.42 2.38
N VAL A 73 4.15 0.40 1.59
CA VAL A 73 5.46 0.08 1.00
C VAL A 73 6.51 -0.10 2.10
N GLU A 74 6.57 0.84 3.05
CA GLU A 74 7.47 0.77 4.21
C GLU A 74 7.21 -0.47 5.08
N ARG A 75 5.94 -0.83 5.27
CA ARG A 75 5.59 -2.05 6.01
C ARG A 75 6.05 -3.33 5.30
N ILE A 76 5.91 -3.39 3.97
CA ILE A 76 6.42 -4.52 3.18
C ILE A 76 7.95 -4.62 3.29
N GLU A 77 8.67 -3.50 3.19
CA GLU A 77 10.12 -3.49 3.38
C GLU A 77 10.53 -4.01 4.76
N ALA A 78 9.86 -3.55 5.83
CA ALA A 78 10.10 -4.04 7.17
C ALA A 78 9.86 -5.56 7.30
N LEU A 79 8.79 -6.09 6.71
CA LEU A 79 8.51 -7.53 6.69
C LEU A 79 9.61 -8.32 5.96
N LEU A 80 10.17 -7.77 4.88
CA LEU A 80 11.26 -8.40 4.14
C LEU A 80 12.57 -8.38 4.94
N ASP A 81 12.86 -7.29 5.65
CA ASP A 81 14.02 -7.19 6.54
C ASP A 81 13.91 -8.19 7.70
N GLU A 82 12.76 -8.27 8.35
CA GLU A 82 12.48 -9.24 9.39
C GLU A 82 12.65 -10.68 8.87
N ALA A 83 12.04 -10.99 7.72
CA ALA A 83 12.11 -12.31 7.11
C ALA A 83 13.53 -12.70 6.68
N ALA A 84 14.38 -11.75 6.29
CA ALA A 84 15.77 -12.01 5.92
C ALA A 84 16.60 -12.58 7.09
N THR A 85 16.23 -12.24 8.32
CA THR A 85 16.89 -12.77 9.54
C THR A 85 16.36 -14.14 9.96
N MET A 86 15.22 -14.58 9.45
CA MET A 86 14.55 -15.81 9.85
C MET A 86 15.20 -17.05 9.23
N ARG A 87 15.21 -18.14 9.98
CA ARG A 87 15.65 -19.45 9.47
C ARG A 87 14.49 -20.25 8.90
N GLY A 88 14.73 -20.83 7.73
CA GLY A 88 13.78 -21.70 7.06
C GLY A 88 12.82 -20.98 6.10
N ARG A 89 12.72 -21.51 4.89
CA ARG A 89 11.90 -20.98 3.78
C ARG A 89 10.43 -20.82 4.19
N ARG A 90 9.87 -21.85 4.85
CA ARG A 90 8.47 -21.86 5.29
C ARG A 90 8.16 -20.69 6.23
N ALA A 91 9.02 -20.47 7.23
CA ALA A 91 8.83 -19.40 8.21
C ALA A 91 8.89 -18.02 7.55
N ARG A 92 9.86 -17.79 6.66
CA ARG A 92 9.98 -16.54 5.88
C ARG A 92 8.75 -16.26 5.04
N ILE A 93 8.29 -17.25 4.28
CA ILE A 93 7.10 -17.09 3.42
C ILE A 93 5.87 -16.83 4.28
N ALA A 94 5.64 -17.59 5.34
CA ALA A 94 4.48 -17.42 6.21
C ALA A 94 4.47 -16.03 6.87
N HIS A 95 5.62 -15.54 7.32
CA HIS A 95 5.75 -14.22 7.91
C HIS A 95 5.40 -13.09 6.93
N VAL A 96 6.01 -13.10 5.75
CA VAL A 96 5.76 -12.06 4.73
C VAL A 96 4.32 -12.12 4.23
N ILE A 97 3.79 -13.31 3.96
CA ILE A 97 2.41 -13.47 3.49
C ILE A 97 1.41 -13.04 4.57
N GLY A 98 1.66 -13.42 5.85
CA GLY A 98 0.80 -12.98 6.95
C GLY A 98 0.72 -11.46 7.04
N GLY A 99 1.86 -10.78 7.09
CA GLY A 99 1.89 -9.31 7.16
C GLY A 99 1.33 -8.63 5.91
N LEU A 100 1.54 -9.20 4.72
CA LEU A 100 0.93 -8.70 3.48
C LEU A 100 -0.60 -8.84 3.52
N VAL A 101 -1.12 -9.98 3.96
CA VAL A 101 -2.56 -10.22 4.08
C VAL A 101 -3.18 -9.26 5.10
N ASP A 102 -2.56 -9.09 6.27
CA ASP A 102 -3.02 -8.12 7.28
C ASP A 102 -3.10 -6.71 6.71
N PHE A 103 -2.08 -6.31 5.95
CA PHE A 103 -2.07 -5.02 5.27
C PHE A 103 -3.20 -4.92 4.23
N LEU A 104 -3.39 -5.94 3.39
CA LEU A 104 -4.43 -5.95 2.35
C LEU A 104 -5.83 -5.89 2.94
N VAL A 105 -6.09 -6.60 4.04
CA VAL A 105 -7.38 -6.59 4.72
C VAL A 105 -7.65 -5.23 5.37
N ALA A 106 -6.69 -4.71 6.14
CA ALA A 106 -6.83 -3.42 6.80
C ALA A 106 -7.04 -2.26 5.82
N HIS A 107 -6.52 -2.40 4.59
CA HIS A 107 -6.53 -1.36 3.57
C HIS A 107 -7.27 -1.83 2.29
N ARG A 108 -8.24 -2.75 2.43
CA ARG A 108 -8.90 -3.36 1.26
C ARG A 108 -9.53 -2.36 0.29
N HIS A 109 -10.05 -1.26 0.80
CA HIS A 109 -10.61 -0.18 -0.03
C HIS A 109 -9.56 0.44 -0.98
N TYR A 110 -8.29 0.55 -0.52
CA TYR A 110 -7.19 1.05 -1.36
C TYR A 110 -6.70 0.02 -2.36
N ALA A 111 -6.66 -1.24 -1.95
CA ALA A 111 -6.29 -2.33 -2.86
C ALA A 111 -7.30 -2.43 -4.01
N VAL A 112 -8.60 -2.28 -3.73
CA VAL A 112 -9.66 -2.21 -4.74
C VAL A 112 -9.48 -1.00 -5.66
N MET A 113 -9.21 0.16 -5.09
CA MET A 113 -8.97 1.40 -5.86
C MET A 113 -7.73 1.29 -6.75
N ALA A 114 -6.59 0.82 -6.18
CA ALA A 114 -5.35 0.65 -6.91
C ALA A 114 -5.43 -0.41 -8.01
N ALA A 115 -6.27 -1.45 -7.83
CA ALA A 115 -6.51 -2.47 -8.84
C ALA A 115 -7.26 -1.93 -10.06
N ASN A 116 -8.12 -0.93 -9.86
CA ASN A 116 -8.97 -0.35 -10.91
C ASN A 116 -8.38 0.90 -11.58
N ASP A 117 -7.33 1.51 -11.01
CA ASP A 117 -6.76 2.75 -11.51
C ASP A 117 -5.60 2.51 -12.49
N PRO A 118 -5.72 2.97 -13.75
CA PRO A 118 -4.64 2.92 -14.73
C PRO A 118 -3.41 3.75 -14.32
N ALA A 119 -3.58 4.83 -13.53
CA ALA A 119 -2.46 5.64 -13.04
C ALA A 119 -1.70 4.91 -11.93
N ALA A 120 -2.40 4.30 -10.97
CA ALA A 120 -1.80 3.46 -9.95
C ALA A 120 -1.05 2.26 -10.57
N LYS A 121 -1.61 1.67 -11.64
CA LYS A 121 -0.94 0.60 -12.40
C LYS A 121 0.36 1.07 -13.06
N ARG A 122 0.40 2.29 -13.59
CA ARG A 122 1.61 2.86 -14.21
C ARG A 122 2.70 3.16 -13.18
N HIS A 123 2.34 3.74 -12.02
CA HIS A 123 3.27 4.00 -10.93
C HIS A 123 3.82 2.71 -10.28
N LYS A 124 3.02 1.63 -10.28
CA LYS A 124 3.44 0.32 -9.78
C LYS A 124 4.48 -0.37 -10.67
N LEU A 125 4.66 0.10 -11.90
CA LEU A 125 5.57 -0.48 -12.89
C LEU A 125 6.99 0.11 -12.84
N ASP A 126 7.26 1.09 -11.97
CA ASP A 126 8.58 1.72 -11.89
C ASP A 126 9.62 0.81 -11.22
N ARG A 127 10.90 1.11 -11.48
CA ARG A 127 12.09 0.28 -11.18
C ARG A 127 12.17 -0.23 -9.74
N GLU A 128 11.65 0.50 -8.76
CA GLU A 128 11.65 0.10 -7.35
C GLU A 128 10.78 -1.14 -7.11
N SER A 129 9.62 -1.20 -7.76
CA SER A 129 8.73 -2.37 -7.69
C SER A 129 9.39 -3.64 -8.25
N SER A 130 10.20 -3.53 -9.30
CA SER A 130 10.89 -4.68 -9.89
C SER A 130 12.04 -5.19 -9.01
N ALA A 131 12.78 -4.30 -8.38
CA ALA A 131 13.86 -4.65 -7.45
C ALA A 131 13.30 -5.31 -6.17
N GLN A 132 12.22 -4.77 -5.63
CA GLN A 132 11.52 -5.33 -4.49
C GLN A 132 10.95 -6.72 -4.80
N GLN A 133 10.30 -6.91 -5.96
CA GLN A 133 9.82 -8.21 -6.40
C GLN A 133 10.95 -9.23 -6.54
N GLN A 134 12.08 -8.83 -7.10
CA GLN A 134 13.26 -9.68 -7.20
C GLN A 134 13.79 -10.07 -5.82
N ARG A 135 13.83 -9.12 -4.88
CA ARG A 135 14.23 -9.39 -3.50
C ARG A 135 13.32 -10.43 -2.83
N VAL A 136 11.99 -10.29 -2.97
CA VAL A 136 11.03 -11.26 -2.44
C VAL A 136 11.22 -12.63 -3.07
N LEU A 137 11.39 -12.68 -4.39
CA LEU A 137 11.59 -13.93 -5.13
C LEU A 137 12.84 -14.66 -4.63
N THR A 138 13.97 -13.95 -4.48
CA THR A 138 15.21 -14.51 -3.93
C THR A 138 15.04 -14.94 -2.48
N LEU A 139 14.35 -14.15 -1.65
CA LEU A 139 14.09 -14.48 -0.25
C LEU A 139 13.27 -15.78 -0.10
N PHE A 140 12.32 -16.02 -1.01
CA PHE A 140 11.44 -17.17 -0.97
C PHE A 140 12.04 -18.42 -1.61
N PHE A 141 12.79 -18.27 -2.69
CA PHE A 141 13.19 -19.39 -3.54
C PHE A 141 14.71 -19.48 -3.78
N GLY A 142 15.48 -18.54 -3.28
CA GLY A 142 16.92 -18.44 -3.55
C GLY A 142 17.24 -17.81 -4.89
N ASP A 143 18.51 -17.88 -5.30
CA ASP A 143 19.03 -17.16 -6.47
C ASP A 143 18.58 -17.78 -7.82
N ASN A 144 18.18 -19.06 -7.81
CA ASN A 144 17.82 -19.80 -9.01
C ASN A 144 16.40 -20.40 -8.91
N PRO A 145 15.33 -19.59 -8.87
CA PRO A 145 13.97 -20.09 -8.79
C PRO A 145 13.59 -20.84 -10.07
N THR A 146 12.91 -21.98 -9.90
CA THR A 146 12.36 -22.76 -11.00
C THR A 146 11.27 -22.00 -11.74
N GLY A 147 10.94 -22.41 -12.98
CA GLY A 147 9.82 -21.83 -13.73
C GLY A 147 8.49 -21.92 -12.95
N ALA A 148 8.23 -23.03 -12.27
CA ALA A 148 7.02 -23.22 -11.46
C ALA A 148 6.97 -22.26 -10.26
N GLU A 149 8.08 -22.02 -9.58
CA GLU A 149 8.17 -21.06 -8.46
C GLU A 149 7.97 -19.63 -8.93
N ARG A 150 8.52 -19.27 -10.09
CA ARG A 150 8.29 -17.95 -10.71
C ARG A 150 6.82 -17.74 -11.07
N VAL A 151 6.15 -18.74 -11.62
CA VAL A 151 4.70 -18.68 -11.92
C VAL A 151 3.90 -18.57 -10.65
N SER A 152 4.18 -19.38 -9.62
CA SER A 152 3.52 -19.30 -8.31
C SER A 152 3.66 -17.92 -7.66
N PHE A 153 4.86 -17.34 -7.72
CA PHE A 153 5.12 -16.00 -7.23
C PHE A 153 4.31 -14.93 -7.96
N GLN A 154 4.30 -14.97 -9.30
CA GLN A 154 3.50 -14.03 -10.09
C GLN A 154 2.00 -14.18 -9.83
N ALA A 155 1.50 -15.41 -9.64
CA ALA A 155 0.10 -15.64 -9.28
C ALA A 155 -0.27 -14.99 -7.93
N VAL A 156 0.58 -15.13 -6.92
CA VAL A 156 0.37 -14.50 -5.61
C VAL A 156 0.38 -12.97 -5.71
N LEU A 157 1.26 -12.39 -6.51
CA LEU A 157 1.30 -10.93 -6.71
C LEU A 157 0.04 -10.36 -7.37
N ARG A 158 -0.73 -11.20 -8.09
CA ARG A 158 -1.98 -10.81 -8.76
C ARG A 158 -3.23 -11.05 -7.91
N LEU A 159 -3.14 -11.83 -6.83
CA LEU A 159 -4.31 -12.10 -5.98
C LEU A 159 -5.00 -10.83 -5.43
N PRO A 160 -4.30 -9.76 -5.05
CA PRO A 160 -4.96 -8.52 -4.64
C PRO A 160 -5.88 -7.90 -5.70
N GLU A 161 -5.69 -8.22 -6.99
CA GLU A 161 -6.56 -7.78 -8.07
C GLU A 161 -7.96 -8.43 -8.01
N SER A 162 -8.14 -9.50 -7.22
CA SER A 162 -9.44 -10.13 -6.99
C SER A 162 -10.28 -9.47 -5.90
N LEU A 163 -9.71 -8.60 -5.07
CA LEU A 163 -10.39 -7.96 -3.94
C LEU A 163 -11.71 -7.25 -4.29
N PRO A 164 -11.85 -6.59 -5.47
CA PRO A 164 -13.12 -6.01 -5.88
C PRO A 164 -14.29 -7.01 -5.98
N TYR A 165 -13.99 -8.29 -6.16
CA TYR A 165 -14.98 -9.37 -6.31
C TYR A 165 -15.26 -10.11 -4.99
N LEU A 166 -14.64 -9.69 -3.88
CA LEU A 166 -14.69 -10.34 -2.56
C LEU A 166 -15.19 -9.38 -1.48
N VAL A 167 -16.01 -8.41 -1.89
CA VAL A 167 -16.53 -7.35 -0.98
C VAL A 167 -17.57 -7.88 0.02
N ASP A 168 -18.16 -9.02 -0.25
CA ASP A 168 -19.11 -9.73 0.57
C ASP A 168 -18.48 -10.48 1.75
N LEU A 169 -17.16 -10.74 1.69
CA LEU A 169 -16.46 -11.42 2.78
C LEU A 169 -16.17 -10.45 3.94
N SER A 170 -16.35 -10.94 5.16
CA SER A 170 -15.85 -10.26 6.36
C SER A 170 -14.31 -10.19 6.36
N ASP A 171 -13.74 -9.32 7.18
CA ASP A 171 -12.27 -9.17 7.27
C ASP A 171 -11.58 -10.47 7.71
N ASP A 172 -12.20 -11.26 8.58
CA ASP A 172 -11.67 -12.53 9.07
C ASP A 172 -11.73 -13.62 7.99
N GLU A 173 -12.85 -13.73 7.27
CA GLU A 173 -13.01 -14.66 6.15
C GLU A 173 -12.04 -14.32 5.02
N LEU A 174 -11.89 -13.03 4.68
CA LEU A 174 -10.97 -12.57 3.66
C LEU A 174 -9.52 -12.87 4.04
N ARG A 175 -9.14 -12.62 5.30
CA ARG A 175 -7.80 -12.93 5.83
C ARG A 175 -7.49 -14.41 5.70
N GLU A 176 -8.37 -15.28 6.17
CA GLU A 176 -8.19 -16.72 6.12
C GLU A 176 -8.09 -17.22 4.66
N ALA A 177 -8.99 -16.76 3.80
CA ALA A 177 -9.02 -17.14 2.39
C ALA A 177 -7.75 -16.73 1.65
N LEU A 178 -7.30 -15.46 1.81
CA LEU A 178 -6.08 -14.97 1.17
C LEU A 178 -4.85 -15.71 1.67
N GLN A 179 -4.70 -15.83 3.00
CA GLN A 179 -3.54 -16.48 3.60
C GLN A 179 -3.43 -17.94 3.17
N THR A 180 -4.52 -18.70 3.29
CA THR A 180 -4.55 -20.10 2.88
C THR A 180 -4.25 -20.27 1.40
N THR A 181 -4.84 -19.44 0.54
CA THR A 181 -4.66 -19.51 -0.90
C THR A 181 -3.23 -19.17 -1.30
N MET A 182 -2.68 -18.05 -0.78
CA MET A 182 -1.30 -17.64 -1.09
C MET A 182 -0.27 -18.68 -0.64
N LEU A 183 -0.40 -19.23 0.57
CA LEU A 183 0.50 -20.27 1.07
C LEU A 183 0.41 -21.56 0.25
N ARG A 184 -0.80 -21.95 -0.17
CA ARG A 184 -1.01 -23.13 -1.04
C ARG A 184 -0.35 -22.95 -2.41
N ILE A 185 -0.51 -21.77 -3.04
CA ILE A 185 0.13 -21.45 -4.33
C ILE A 185 1.65 -21.51 -4.20
N LEU A 186 2.21 -20.99 -3.10
CA LEU A 186 3.66 -21.04 -2.84
C LEU A 186 4.16 -22.39 -2.34
N ARG A 187 3.28 -23.41 -2.27
CA ARG A 187 3.56 -24.77 -1.77
C ARG A 187 4.16 -24.79 -0.37
N VAL A 188 3.65 -23.93 0.50
CA VAL A 188 3.94 -23.95 1.93
C VAL A 188 2.82 -24.76 2.59
N PRO A 189 3.08 -25.94 3.19
CA PRO A 189 2.07 -26.69 3.91
C PRO A 189 1.47 -25.83 5.03
N SER A 190 0.16 -25.87 5.18
CA SER A 190 -0.58 -25.22 6.28
C SER A 190 -0.17 -25.78 7.64
#